data_448ba2af263b052d291cf2e7e5240881
#
_entry.id   448ba2af263b052d291cf2e7e5240881
#
_cell.length_a   1.000
_cell.length_b   1.000
_cell.length_c   1.000
_cell.angle_alpha   90.00
_cell.angle_beta   90.00
_cell.angle_gamma   90.00
#
_symmetry.space_group_name_H-M   'P 1'
#
loop_
_entity.id
_entity.type
_entity.pdbx_description
1 polymer ?
#
loop_
_entity_poly.entity_id
_entity_poly.type
_entity_poly.pdbx_seq_one_letter_code
_entity_poly.pdbx_strand_id
1 'polypeptide(L)'
;MRRRVEHGLIFGDVRMIHDPLGSRRRAMIFGLVAVCMISGVMGLFAWMRPNPDPGDAPILRAADGTLYVRVEDAAHPVTNLTSARLIAGGPAEPARVGDEYLTALARGVPVGIVTAPSMFATDANTHDSWSACTSGDAIVVRAGDAPPPLASDEAVLATADSREWVVTATGRTELPPSTTPEGRILRRGLGIDASTPRWEPPAKVLVGIRELPPFAFPSPTPAVLRTEAGSWLRTASGGVQEITSLQEQLLIDASAQRINITRADIATYPDADPPVELQLPEVAPTWVDPESRAICVSPDGGG
;
A
#
# COMPACT_ATOMS: atom_id res chain seq x y z
N MET A 1 -37.77 75.69 -20.35
CA MET A 1 -37.71 75.92 -21.80
C MET A 1 -36.58 75.18 -22.47
N ARG A 2 -35.33 75.22 -21.96
CA ARG A 2 -34.12 74.60 -22.53
C ARG A 2 -34.27 73.08 -22.78
N ARG A 3 -34.82 72.33 -21.84
CA ARG A 3 -35.05 70.85 -21.98
C ARG A 3 -36.09 70.48 -23.08
N ARG A 4 -37.08 71.30 -23.34
CA ARG A 4 -38.03 71.05 -24.41
C ARG A 4 -37.42 71.25 -25.80
N VAL A 5 -36.49 72.20 -25.92
CA VAL A 5 -35.76 72.47 -27.16
C VAL A 5 -34.74 71.32 -27.44
N GLU A 6 -34.03 70.90 -26.42
CA GLU A 6 -33.08 69.74 -26.50
C GLU A 6 -33.84 68.45 -26.87
N HIS A 7 -35.02 68.22 -26.30
CA HIS A 7 -35.81 67.02 -26.58
C HIS A 7 -36.42 67.06 -27.99
N GLY A 8 -36.91 68.22 -28.42
CA GLY A 8 -37.46 68.44 -29.77
C GLY A 8 -36.39 68.28 -30.86
N LEU A 9 -35.16 68.72 -30.61
CA LEU A 9 -34.03 68.58 -31.50
C LEU A 9 -33.49 67.12 -31.64
N ILE A 10 -33.53 66.33 -30.57
CA ILE A 10 -33.00 65.00 -30.57
C ILE A 10 -34.05 63.94 -30.96
N PHE A 11 -35.29 64.09 -30.55
CA PHE A 11 -36.31 63.05 -30.69
C PHE A 11 -37.53 63.52 -31.61
N GLY A 12 -37.52 64.75 -32.10
CA GLY A 12 -38.54 65.24 -32.97
C GLY A 12 -39.92 65.40 -32.32
N ASP A 13 -40.10 65.20 -31.02
CA ASP A 13 -41.37 65.31 -30.28
C ASP A 13 -41.21 66.25 -29.08
N VAL A 14 -42.11 67.25 -29.05
CA VAL A 14 -42.19 68.26 -27.97
C VAL A 14 -43.10 67.84 -26.82
N ARG A 15 -43.79 66.72 -26.91
CA ARG A 15 -44.68 66.20 -25.86
C ARG A 15 -43.85 65.42 -24.83
N MET A 16 -43.37 66.08 -23.83
CA MET A 16 -42.60 65.45 -22.74
C MET A 16 -43.49 64.60 -21.83
N ILE A 17 -44.04 63.49 -22.36
CA ILE A 17 -44.82 62.55 -21.57
C ILE A 17 -43.83 61.70 -20.74
N HIS A 18 -42.65 61.43 -21.27
CA HIS A 18 -41.51 60.73 -20.56
C HIS A 18 -40.21 61.46 -20.88
N ASP A 19 -39.38 61.75 -19.88
CA ASP A 19 -38.06 62.37 -20.04
C ASP A 19 -36.98 61.27 -20.06
N PRO A 20 -36.66 60.70 -21.25
CA PRO A 20 -35.64 59.60 -21.32
C PRO A 20 -34.26 60.14 -21.04
N LEU A 21 -33.96 61.40 -21.22
CA LEU A 21 -32.63 61.97 -20.89
C LEU A 21 -32.45 62.15 -19.38
N GLY A 22 -33.55 62.55 -18.68
CA GLY A 22 -33.58 62.65 -17.24
C GLY A 22 -33.43 61.26 -16.56
N SER A 23 -34.09 60.23 -17.12
CA SER A 23 -34.03 58.90 -16.60
C SER A 23 -32.61 58.30 -16.80
N ARG A 24 -31.97 58.49 -17.95
CA ARG A 24 -30.60 58.06 -18.20
C ARG A 24 -29.59 58.73 -17.27
N ARG A 25 -29.73 60.05 -17.05
CA ARG A 25 -28.84 60.77 -16.13
C ARG A 25 -28.99 60.30 -14.69
N ARG A 26 -30.23 60.03 -14.24
CA ARG A 26 -30.48 59.43 -12.93
C ARG A 26 -29.88 58.03 -12.81
N ALA A 27 -30.05 57.18 -13.82
CA ALA A 27 -29.48 55.84 -13.85
C ALA A 27 -27.95 55.87 -13.79
N MET A 28 -27.30 56.80 -14.51
CA MET A 28 -25.84 56.96 -14.42
C MET A 28 -25.37 57.39 -13.03
N ILE A 29 -26.12 58.36 -12.42
CA ILE A 29 -25.77 58.84 -11.06
C ILE A 29 -25.95 57.71 -10.05
N PHE A 30 -27.08 56.98 -10.10
CA PHE A 30 -27.29 55.82 -9.21
C PHE A 30 -26.28 54.73 -9.42
N GLY A 31 -25.92 54.42 -10.69
CA GLY A 31 -24.87 53.45 -11.01
C GLY A 31 -23.51 53.84 -10.44
N LEU A 32 -23.10 55.09 -10.61
CA LEU A 32 -21.84 55.59 -10.05
C LEU A 32 -21.84 55.53 -8.52
N VAL A 33 -22.92 55.94 -7.87
CA VAL A 33 -23.04 55.85 -6.40
C VAL A 33 -22.98 54.39 -5.94
N ALA A 34 -23.66 53.48 -6.64
CA ALA A 34 -23.63 52.06 -6.32
C ALA A 34 -22.20 51.48 -6.44
N VAL A 35 -21.48 51.81 -7.51
CA VAL A 35 -20.07 51.39 -7.70
C VAL A 35 -19.19 51.96 -6.58
N CYS A 36 -19.32 53.23 -6.25
CA CYS A 36 -18.53 53.83 -5.16
C CYS A 36 -18.86 53.19 -3.80
N MET A 37 -20.11 52.88 -3.50
CA MET A 37 -20.50 52.22 -2.27
C MET A 37 -19.93 50.80 -2.20
N ILE A 38 -20.10 49.99 -3.27
CA ILE A 38 -19.56 48.65 -3.32
C ILE A 38 -18.03 48.66 -3.19
N SER A 39 -17.35 49.53 -3.92
CA SER A 39 -15.89 49.69 -3.84
C SER A 39 -15.45 50.14 -2.46
N GLY A 40 -16.17 51.05 -1.81
CA GLY A 40 -15.88 51.50 -0.45
C GLY A 40 -16.03 50.37 0.58
N VAL A 41 -17.12 49.61 0.49
CA VAL A 41 -17.37 48.46 1.36
C VAL A 41 -16.30 47.38 1.15
N MET A 42 -15.97 47.06 -0.10
CA MET A 42 -14.95 46.04 -0.42
C MET A 42 -13.53 46.51 0.01
N GLY A 43 -13.25 47.81 -0.15
CA GLY A 43 -12.01 48.43 0.34
C GLY A 43 -11.88 48.35 1.86
N LEU A 44 -12.99 48.64 2.57
CA LEU A 44 -13.04 48.52 4.03
C LEU A 44 -12.84 47.05 4.49
N PHE A 45 -13.50 46.09 3.83
CA PHE A 45 -13.27 44.67 4.12
C PHE A 45 -11.85 44.23 3.82
N ALA A 46 -11.23 44.73 2.75
CA ALA A 46 -9.84 44.44 2.42
C ALA A 46 -8.87 45.00 3.49
N TRP A 47 -9.15 46.20 3.99
CA TRP A 47 -8.35 46.85 5.04
C TRP A 47 -8.53 46.19 6.42
N MET A 48 -9.75 45.68 6.70
CA MET A 48 -10.04 44.99 7.98
C MET A 48 -9.64 43.50 8.00
N ARG A 49 -9.15 42.94 6.88
CA ARG A 49 -8.67 41.55 6.90
C ARG A 49 -7.47 41.45 7.83
N PRO A 50 -7.58 40.70 8.94
CA PRO A 50 -6.40 40.43 9.78
C PRO A 50 -5.39 39.61 8.97
N ASN A 51 -4.10 39.84 9.21
CA ASN A 51 -3.07 38.96 8.70
C ASN A 51 -3.38 37.54 9.16
N PRO A 52 -3.39 36.55 8.25
CA PRO A 52 -3.71 35.18 8.64
C PRO A 52 -2.68 34.69 9.65
N ASP A 53 -3.16 34.29 10.82
CA ASP A 53 -2.36 33.63 11.85
C ASP A 53 -2.35 32.12 11.54
N PRO A 54 -1.19 31.51 11.28
CA PRO A 54 -1.10 30.09 10.98
C PRO A 54 -1.21 29.21 12.22
N GLY A 55 -1.25 29.77 13.43
CA GLY A 55 -1.20 28.99 14.67
C GLY A 55 0.02 28.05 14.70
N ASP A 56 -0.22 26.80 15.08
CA ASP A 56 0.83 25.76 15.16
C ASP A 56 1.03 24.97 13.86
N ALA A 57 0.53 25.47 12.72
CA ALA A 57 0.67 24.77 11.45
C ALA A 57 2.15 24.51 11.12
N PRO A 58 2.52 23.24 10.83
CA PRO A 58 3.91 22.90 10.55
C PRO A 58 4.35 23.33 9.15
N ILE A 59 3.42 23.54 8.22
CA ILE A 59 3.70 23.97 6.85
C ILE A 59 3.05 25.33 6.63
N LEU A 60 3.84 26.29 6.15
CA LEU A 60 3.42 27.67 5.95
C LEU A 60 3.52 28.01 4.47
N ARG A 61 2.56 28.80 3.98
CA ARG A 61 2.57 29.34 2.61
C ARG A 61 2.53 30.87 2.65
N ALA A 62 3.59 31.47 2.16
CA ALA A 62 3.71 32.91 2.00
C ALA A 62 2.74 33.46 0.92
N ALA A 63 2.56 34.77 0.89
CA ALA A 63 1.71 35.43 -0.09
C ALA A 63 2.19 35.25 -1.54
N ASP A 64 3.47 35.10 -1.77
CA ASP A 64 4.10 34.83 -3.06
C ASP A 64 4.01 33.34 -3.50
N GLY A 65 3.44 32.47 -2.64
CA GLY A 65 3.29 31.05 -2.90
C GLY A 65 4.47 30.20 -2.40
N THR A 66 5.53 30.80 -1.89
CA THR A 66 6.67 30.07 -1.32
C THR A 66 6.24 29.23 -0.13
N LEU A 67 6.71 27.98 -0.10
CA LEU A 67 6.42 27.06 1.00
C LEU A 67 7.57 27.10 2.02
N TYR A 68 7.18 27.04 3.28
CA TYR A 68 8.11 26.90 4.40
C TYR A 68 7.65 25.76 5.30
N VAL A 69 8.58 25.05 5.89
CA VAL A 69 8.31 24.11 6.97
C VAL A 69 8.88 24.67 8.27
N ARG A 70 8.06 24.61 9.33
CA ARG A 70 8.49 25.01 10.66
C ARG A 70 9.18 23.82 11.31
N VAL A 71 10.45 24.02 11.66
CA VAL A 71 11.22 23.06 12.44
C VAL A 71 11.71 23.83 13.67
N GLU A 72 11.27 23.42 14.84
CA GLU A 72 11.47 24.16 16.08
C GLU A 72 10.95 25.61 15.94
N ASP A 73 11.80 26.60 16.12
CA ASP A 73 11.46 28.03 16.03
C ASP A 73 11.90 28.68 14.70
N ALA A 74 12.30 27.86 13.70
CA ALA A 74 12.79 28.37 12.43
C ALA A 74 11.88 27.99 11.26
N ALA A 75 11.75 28.91 10.29
CA ALA A 75 11.07 28.65 9.03
C ALA A 75 12.09 28.32 7.92
N HIS A 76 12.06 27.09 7.44
CA HIS A 76 12.93 26.61 6.37
C HIS A 76 12.19 26.67 5.02
N PRO A 77 12.72 27.40 4.01
CA PRO A 77 12.15 27.34 2.66
C PRO A 77 12.19 25.93 2.12
N VAL A 78 11.09 25.46 1.47
CA VAL A 78 10.97 24.10 0.95
C VAL A 78 10.70 24.12 -0.53
N THR A 79 11.35 23.22 -1.27
CA THR A 79 11.28 23.17 -2.73
C THR A 79 9.91 22.70 -3.25
N ASN A 80 9.20 21.84 -2.49
CA ASN A 80 7.89 21.32 -2.86
C ASN A 80 7.09 20.84 -1.64
N LEU A 81 5.78 20.68 -1.81
CA LEU A 81 4.86 20.29 -0.74
C LEU A 81 5.17 18.88 -0.19
N THR A 82 5.61 17.98 -1.03
CA THR A 82 6.02 16.64 -0.65
C THR A 82 7.14 16.66 0.39
N SER A 83 8.20 17.42 0.11
CA SER A 83 9.31 17.58 1.07
C SER A 83 8.84 18.22 2.37
N ALA A 84 7.94 19.22 2.28
CA ALA A 84 7.37 19.86 3.48
C ALA A 84 6.62 18.85 4.36
N ARG A 85 5.78 18.00 3.76
CA ARG A 85 5.02 16.95 4.45
C ARG A 85 5.90 15.86 5.06
N LEU A 86 6.95 15.44 4.34
CA LEU A 86 7.93 14.48 4.86
C LEU A 86 8.65 15.02 6.11
N ILE A 87 9.05 16.29 6.09
CA ILE A 87 9.71 16.92 7.24
C ILE A 87 8.71 17.14 8.39
N ALA A 88 7.48 17.54 8.08
CA ALA A 88 6.42 17.72 9.06
C ALA A 88 5.92 16.40 9.68
N GLY A 89 6.28 15.26 9.11
CA GLY A 89 5.87 13.93 9.60
C GLY A 89 4.40 13.57 9.35
N GLY A 90 3.70 14.28 8.44
CA GLY A 90 2.28 14.02 8.16
C GLY A 90 1.71 14.80 6.98
N PRO A 91 0.47 14.49 6.57
CA PRO A 91 -0.20 15.08 5.41
C PRO A 91 -0.76 16.48 5.70
N ALA A 92 -0.04 17.31 6.44
CA ALA A 92 -0.48 18.65 6.82
C ALA A 92 -0.73 19.54 5.60
N GLU A 93 -1.80 20.35 5.69
CA GLU A 93 -2.09 21.36 4.67
C GLU A 93 -1.34 22.66 4.97
N PRO A 94 -0.83 23.36 3.94
CA PRO A 94 -0.13 24.61 4.13
C PRO A 94 -1.07 25.72 4.64
N ALA A 95 -0.78 26.27 5.81
CA ALA A 95 -1.46 27.45 6.33
C ALA A 95 -0.92 28.72 5.67
N ARG A 96 -1.81 29.64 5.29
CA ARG A 96 -1.42 30.95 4.76
C ARG A 96 -0.86 31.83 5.85
N VAL A 97 0.21 32.53 5.57
CA VAL A 97 0.85 33.46 6.50
C VAL A 97 1.10 34.81 5.86
N GLY A 98 1.07 35.85 6.65
CA GLY A 98 1.52 37.19 6.24
C GLY A 98 3.04 37.33 6.36
N ASP A 99 3.60 38.30 5.62
CA ASP A 99 5.03 38.57 5.62
C ASP A 99 5.57 38.97 7.01
N GLU A 100 4.75 39.63 7.80
CA GLU A 100 5.09 40.00 9.20
C GLU A 100 5.39 38.78 10.07
N TYR A 101 4.54 37.73 9.94
CA TYR A 101 4.74 36.51 10.68
C TYR A 101 6.05 35.80 10.28
N LEU A 102 6.31 35.72 8.96
CA LEU A 102 7.53 35.08 8.44
C LEU A 102 8.80 35.84 8.84
N THR A 103 8.72 37.18 8.93
CA THR A 103 9.88 37.99 9.37
C THR A 103 10.17 37.89 10.87
N ALA A 104 9.18 37.51 11.67
CA ALA A 104 9.33 37.24 13.09
C ALA A 104 9.98 35.90 13.42
N LEU A 105 9.93 34.94 12.50
CA LEU A 105 10.56 33.62 12.65
C LEU A 105 12.03 33.66 12.22
N ALA A 106 12.85 32.88 12.89
CA ALA A 106 14.22 32.62 12.44
C ALA A 106 14.19 31.96 11.05
N ARG A 107 15.08 32.40 10.16
CA ARG A 107 15.19 31.77 8.83
C ARG A 107 16.18 30.64 8.83
N GLY A 108 15.70 29.45 8.51
CA GLY A 108 16.53 28.28 8.30
C GLY A 108 17.08 28.19 6.87
N VAL A 109 17.97 27.24 6.65
CA VAL A 109 18.50 26.91 5.30
C VAL A 109 17.39 26.29 4.44
N PRO A 110 17.44 26.45 3.09
CA PRO A 110 16.53 25.75 2.19
C PRO A 110 16.69 24.24 2.33
N VAL A 111 15.56 23.52 2.39
CA VAL A 111 15.50 22.07 2.55
C VAL A 111 14.58 21.45 1.51
N GLY A 112 14.75 20.16 1.26
CA GLY A 112 13.85 19.39 0.41
C GLY A 112 14.56 18.61 -0.68
N ILE A 113 13.80 17.68 -1.29
CA ILE A 113 14.24 16.84 -2.41
C ILE A 113 13.75 17.50 -3.70
N VAL A 114 14.66 18.06 -4.47
CA VAL A 114 14.34 18.83 -5.70
C VAL A 114 13.55 18.01 -6.71
N THR A 115 13.85 16.72 -6.82
CA THR A 115 13.21 15.79 -7.76
C THR A 115 11.94 15.13 -7.23
N ALA A 116 11.53 15.46 -6.00
CA ALA A 116 10.29 14.93 -5.46
C ALA A 116 9.06 15.50 -6.21
N PRO A 117 8.00 14.73 -6.40
CA PRO A 117 6.76 15.22 -7.02
C PRO A 117 6.18 16.38 -6.20
N SER A 118 5.49 17.31 -6.88
CA SER A 118 4.96 18.52 -6.26
C SER A 118 3.91 18.23 -5.19
N MET A 119 3.14 17.16 -5.37
CA MET A 119 2.17 16.68 -4.40
C MET A 119 1.93 15.17 -4.54
N PHE A 120 1.49 14.55 -3.45
CA PHE A 120 0.93 13.21 -3.43
C PHE A 120 -0.57 13.28 -3.17
N ALA A 121 -1.30 12.27 -3.61
CA ALA A 121 -2.61 11.97 -3.07
C ALA A 121 -2.47 11.63 -1.57
N THR A 122 -3.27 12.28 -0.73
CA THR A 122 -3.23 12.11 0.74
C THR A 122 -4.53 11.53 1.27
N ASP A 123 -5.27 10.81 0.42
CA ASP A 123 -6.50 10.17 0.84
C ASP A 123 -6.17 9.12 1.90
N ALA A 124 -6.61 9.38 3.12
CA ALA A 124 -6.36 8.52 4.28
C ALA A 124 -6.94 7.09 4.14
N ASN A 125 -7.72 6.86 3.09
CA ASN A 125 -8.36 5.58 2.78
C ASN A 125 -7.65 4.78 1.70
N THR A 126 -6.59 5.30 1.09
CA THR A 126 -5.74 4.52 0.20
C THR A 126 -4.72 3.76 1.04
N HIS A 127 -4.92 2.48 1.18
CA HIS A 127 -3.85 1.58 1.62
C HIS A 127 -2.83 1.56 0.48
N ASP A 128 -1.82 2.41 0.58
CA ASP A 128 -0.70 2.40 -0.36
C ASP A 128 0.12 1.14 -0.11
N SER A 129 -0.28 0.07 -0.77
CA SER A 129 0.50 -1.15 -0.82
C SER A 129 1.55 -1.01 -1.93
N TRP A 130 2.77 -1.42 -1.62
CA TRP A 130 3.85 -1.51 -2.59
C TRP A 130 4.13 -2.97 -2.90
N SER A 131 4.22 -3.30 -4.16
CA SER A 131 4.60 -4.64 -4.58
C SER A 131 5.72 -4.59 -5.60
N ALA A 132 6.66 -5.53 -5.48
CA ALA A 132 7.71 -5.77 -6.45
C ALA A 132 7.32 -7.00 -7.28
N CYS A 133 6.97 -6.79 -8.54
CA CYS A 133 6.58 -7.85 -9.46
C CYS A 133 7.74 -8.17 -10.41
N THR A 134 7.98 -9.44 -10.67
CA THR A 134 8.93 -9.88 -11.69
C THR A 134 8.20 -10.17 -12.98
N SER A 135 8.76 -9.69 -14.09
CA SER A 135 8.28 -9.98 -15.44
C SER A 135 9.50 -10.22 -16.34
N GLY A 136 9.84 -11.47 -16.61
CA GLY A 136 11.13 -11.86 -17.17
C GLY A 136 12.27 -11.37 -16.27
N ASP A 137 13.28 -10.71 -16.86
CA ASP A 137 14.44 -10.17 -16.13
C ASP A 137 14.18 -8.82 -15.44
N ALA A 138 13.00 -8.25 -15.61
CA ALA A 138 12.66 -6.93 -15.08
C ALA A 138 11.94 -7.01 -13.74
N ILE A 139 12.28 -6.10 -12.82
CA ILE A 139 11.51 -5.86 -11.60
C ILE A 139 10.66 -4.61 -11.83
N VAL A 140 9.35 -4.76 -11.73
CA VAL A 140 8.40 -3.65 -11.79
C VAL A 140 7.87 -3.37 -10.40
N VAL A 141 8.15 -2.19 -9.88
CA VAL A 141 7.58 -1.74 -8.60
C VAL A 141 6.24 -1.08 -8.87
N ARG A 142 5.20 -1.54 -8.21
CA ARG A 142 3.84 -1.02 -8.31
C ARG A 142 3.43 -0.43 -6.97
N ALA A 143 2.83 0.76 -7.01
CA ALA A 143 2.12 1.37 -5.90
C ALA A 143 0.62 1.30 -6.17
N GLY A 144 -0.18 0.97 -5.19
CA GLY A 144 -1.62 0.83 -5.31
C GLY A 144 -2.15 -0.44 -4.64
N ASP A 145 -3.27 -0.96 -5.11
CA ASP A 145 -3.86 -2.16 -4.55
C ASP A 145 -2.88 -3.34 -4.60
N ALA A 146 -2.77 -4.07 -3.48
CA ALA A 146 -1.95 -5.27 -3.42
C ALA A 146 -2.47 -6.31 -4.44
N PRO A 147 -1.59 -6.98 -5.18
CA PRO A 147 -2.02 -8.08 -6.03
C PRO A 147 -2.64 -9.20 -5.19
N PRO A 148 -3.59 -9.96 -5.75
CA PRO A 148 -4.18 -11.08 -5.02
C PRO A 148 -3.07 -12.07 -4.62
N PRO A 149 -3.11 -12.60 -3.38
CA PRO A 149 -2.15 -13.62 -2.95
C PRO A 149 -2.32 -14.91 -3.77
N LEU A 150 -1.31 -15.77 -3.71
CA LEU A 150 -1.43 -17.15 -4.20
C LEU A 150 -2.60 -17.85 -3.53
N ALA A 151 -3.31 -18.70 -4.25
CA ALA A 151 -4.33 -19.53 -3.65
C ALA A 151 -3.71 -20.51 -2.63
N SER A 152 -4.50 -21.02 -1.71
CA SER A 152 -4.02 -21.90 -0.62
C SER A 152 -3.39 -23.21 -1.11
N ASP A 153 -3.74 -23.64 -2.31
CA ASP A 153 -3.24 -24.82 -3.01
C ASP A 153 -2.19 -24.48 -4.08
N GLU A 154 -1.84 -23.22 -4.27
CA GLU A 154 -0.82 -22.78 -5.22
C GLU A 154 0.55 -22.58 -4.53
N ALA A 155 1.61 -22.87 -5.27
CA ALA A 155 2.96 -22.53 -4.90
C ALA A 155 3.83 -22.22 -6.12
N VAL A 156 4.92 -21.50 -5.87
CA VAL A 156 5.96 -21.19 -6.86
C VAL A 156 7.25 -21.87 -6.43
N LEU A 157 7.90 -22.59 -7.34
CA LEU A 157 9.23 -23.12 -7.12
C LEU A 157 10.26 -22.06 -7.49
N ALA A 158 10.87 -21.44 -6.47
CA ALA A 158 11.86 -20.41 -6.68
C ALA A 158 13.28 -20.96 -6.57
N THR A 159 14.19 -20.42 -7.40
CA THR A 159 15.62 -20.74 -7.35
C THR A 159 16.42 -19.45 -7.20
N ALA A 160 17.22 -19.35 -6.15
CA ALA A 160 18.13 -18.22 -5.92
C ALA A 160 19.38 -18.71 -5.15
N ASP A 161 20.55 -18.18 -5.49
CA ASP A 161 21.83 -18.50 -4.85
C ASP A 161 22.09 -20.02 -4.74
N SER A 162 21.73 -20.77 -5.78
CA SER A 162 21.85 -22.25 -5.86
C SER A 162 21.00 -23.00 -4.83
N ARG A 163 20.02 -22.36 -4.24
CA ARG A 163 19.02 -22.95 -3.33
C ARG A 163 17.64 -22.92 -3.97
N GLU A 164 16.83 -23.91 -3.65
CA GLU A 164 15.44 -23.98 -4.11
C GLU A 164 14.48 -23.73 -2.93
N TRP A 165 13.42 -23.02 -3.23
CA TRP A 165 12.42 -22.57 -2.26
C TRP A 165 11.02 -22.89 -2.76
N VAL A 166 10.17 -23.34 -1.87
CA VAL A 166 8.71 -23.39 -2.09
C VAL A 166 8.12 -22.08 -1.56
N VAL A 167 7.58 -21.28 -2.44
CA VAL A 167 6.93 -19.99 -2.10
C VAL A 167 5.42 -20.18 -2.13
N THR A 168 4.77 -19.84 -1.04
CA THR A 168 3.31 -19.91 -0.87
C THR A 168 2.78 -18.53 -0.46
N ALA A 169 1.47 -18.38 -0.32
CA ALA A 169 0.85 -17.16 0.20
C ALA A 169 1.35 -16.77 1.61
N THR A 170 1.83 -17.73 2.41
CA THR A 170 2.27 -17.50 3.79
C THR A 170 3.76 -17.21 3.94
N GLY A 171 4.55 -17.51 2.92
CA GLY A 171 5.99 -17.31 2.95
C GLY A 171 6.77 -18.30 2.07
N ARG A 172 8.09 -18.31 2.25
CA ARG A 172 9.01 -19.21 1.55
C ARG A 172 9.60 -20.24 2.48
N THR A 173 9.69 -21.49 2.04
CA THR A 173 10.34 -22.59 2.77
C THR A 173 11.47 -23.17 1.94
N GLU A 174 12.66 -23.30 2.52
CA GLU A 174 13.81 -23.88 1.82
C GLU A 174 13.63 -25.37 1.61
N LEU A 175 13.88 -25.83 0.38
CA LEU A 175 13.94 -27.25 0.06
C LEU A 175 15.36 -27.79 0.36
N PRO A 176 15.48 -28.94 1.05
CA PRO A 176 16.76 -29.62 1.19
C PRO A 176 17.36 -29.93 -0.19
N PRO A 177 18.69 -29.98 -0.31
CA PRO A 177 19.35 -30.26 -1.57
C PRO A 177 18.89 -31.58 -2.20
N SER A 178 18.71 -31.60 -3.53
CA SER A 178 18.27 -32.79 -4.27
C SER A 178 19.23 -33.98 -4.14
N THR A 179 20.44 -33.74 -3.68
CA THR A 179 21.46 -34.77 -3.41
C THR A 179 21.20 -35.57 -2.12
N THR A 180 20.40 -35.00 -1.19
CA THR A 180 20.05 -35.66 0.07
C THR A 180 18.86 -36.60 -0.09
N PRO A 181 18.71 -37.65 0.74
CA PRO A 181 17.52 -38.50 0.74
C PRO A 181 16.25 -37.71 0.98
N GLU A 182 16.25 -36.82 1.98
CA GLU A 182 15.11 -35.97 2.37
C GLU A 182 14.68 -35.06 1.22
N GLY A 183 15.65 -34.43 0.55
CA GLY A 183 15.39 -33.56 -0.59
C GLY A 183 14.77 -34.30 -1.78
N ARG A 184 15.16 -35.57 -2.02
CA ARG A 184 14.55 -36.41 -3.08
C ARG A 184 13.14 -36.86 -2.71
N ILE A 185 12.89 -37.21 -1.45
CA ILE A 185 11.58 -37.61 -0.96
C ILE A 185 10.60 -36.44 -1.08
N LEU A 186 10.98 -35.25 -0.61
CA LEU A 186 10.16 -34.05 -0.69
C LEU A 186 9.82 -33.69 -2.13
N ARG A 187 10.78 -33.67 -3.04
CA ARG A 187 10.50 -33.35 -4.46
C ARG A 187 9.54 -34.34 -5.09
N ARG A 188 9.68 -35.62 -4.80
CA ARG A 188 8.76 -36.65 -5.29
C ARG A 188 7.35 -36.44 -4.73
N GLY A 189 7.22 -36.20 -3.43
CA GLY A 189 5.93 -35.97 -2.79
C GLY A 189 5.24 -34.68 -3.25
N LEU A 190 6.01 -33.62 -3.51
CA LEU A 190 5.51 -32.36 -4.02
C LEU A 190 5.30 -32.34 -5.55
N GLY A 191 5.62 -33.44 -6.25
CA GLY A 191 5.49 -33.51 -7.70
C GLY A 191 6.48 -32.63 -8.46
N ILE A 192 7.64 -32.36 -7.88
CA ILE A 192 8.69 -31.55 -8.52
C ILE A 192 9.53 -32.43 -9.43
N ASP A 193 9.54 -32.09 -10.71
CA ASP A 193 10.34 -32.76 -11.73
C ASP A 193 11.04 -31.75 -12.67
N ALA A 194 11.58 -32.25 -13.79
CA ALA A 194 12.27 -31.42 -14.76
C ALA A 194 11.33 -30.45 -15.52
N SER A 195 10.05 -30.74 -15.56
CA SER A 195 9.05 -29.91 -16.23
C SER A 195 8.39 -28.88 -15.31
N THR A 196 8.64 -28.95 -14.00
CA THR A 196 8.08 -28.00 -13.03
C THR A 196 8.63 -26.61 -13.31
N PRO A 197 7.74 -25.61 -13.53
CA PRO A 197 8.15 -24.23 -13.78
C PRO A 197 8.98 -23.67 -12.63
N ARG A 198 10.03 -22.92 -12.96
CA ARG A 198 10.92 -22.31 -11.98
C ARG A 198 10.92 -20.81 -12.10
N TRP A 199 10.84 -20.17 -10.96
CA TRP A 199 10.99 -18.74 -10.82
C TRP A 199 12.41 -18.42 -10.36
N GLU A 200 13.11 -17.61 -11.11
CA GLU A 200 14.49 -17.19 -10.81
C GLU A 200 14.50 -15.68 -10.44
N PRO A 201 13.99 -15.31 -9.27
CA PRO A 201 13.98 -13.90 -8.89
C PRO A 201 15.37 -13.42 -8.48
N PRO A 202 15.67 -12.13 -8.63
CA PRO A 202 16.82 -11.54 -7.95
C PRO A 202 16.74 -11.82 -6.44
N ALA A 203 17.87 -12.16 -5.82
CA ALA A 203 17.94 -12.55 -4.40
C ALA A 203 17.27 -11.52 -3.47
N LYS A 204 17.38 -10.23 -3.79
CA LYS A 204 16.72 -9.14 -3.03
C LYS A 204 15.18 -9.19 -3.03
N VAL A 205 14.59 -9.72 -4.08
CA VAL A 205 13.13 -9.90 -4.16
C VAL A 205 12.71 -11.08 -3.28
N LEU A 206 13.43 -12.19 -3.39
CA LEU A 206 13.14 -13.38 -2.59
C LEU A 206 13.28 -13.13 -1.08
N VAL A 207 14.26 -12.32 -0.67
CA VAL A 207 14.45 -11.94 0.76
C VAL A 207 13.28 -11.14 1.31
N GLY A 208 12.54 -10.43 0.46
CA GLY A 208 11.31 -9.72 0.86
C GLY A 208 10.15 -10.63 1.27
N ILE A 209 10.22 -11.94 0.93
CA ILE A 209 9.20 -12.92 1.32
C ILE A 209 9.59 -13.49 2.69
N ARG A 210 8.62 -13.56 3.59
CA ARG A 210 8.81 -14.13 4.94
C ARG A 210 9.38 -15.54 4.85
N GLU A 211 10.47 -15.79 5.54
CA GLU A 211 11.06 -17.12 5.64
C GLU A 211 10.35 -17.93 6.71
N LEU A 212 9.92 -19.13 6.33
CA LEU A 212 9.31 -20.12 7.19
C LEU A 212 10.36 -21.17 7.59
N PRO A 213 10.13 -21.95 8.67
CA PRO A 213 11.01 -23.04 9.04
C PRO A 213 11.25 -23.99 7.87
N PRO A 214 12.48 -24.49 7.68
CA PRO A 214 12.80 -25.42 6.62
C PRO A 214 12.02 -26.73 6.79
N PHE A 215 11.77 -27.42 5.68
CA PHE A 215 11.18 -28.76 5.74
C PHE A 215 12.13 -29.71 6.48
N ALA A 216 11.60 -30.39 7.49
CA ALA A 216 12.35 -31.32 8.30
C ALA A 216 11.52 -32.56 8.63
N PHE A 217 12.17 -33.73 8.56
CA PHE A 217 11.58 -34.96 9.02
C PHE A 217 11.81 -35.13 10.52
N PRO A 218 10.79 -35.59 11.27
CA PRO A 218 10.92 -35.79 12.69
C PRO A 218 11.96 -36.83 13.03
N SER A 219 12.80 -36.57 14.07
CA SER A 219 13.78 -37.52 14.59
C SER A 219 13.58 -37.70 16.09
N PRO A 220 13.37 -38.92 16.57
CA PRO A 220 13.30 -40.20 15.81
C PRO A 220 12.07 -40.25 14.90
N THR A 221 12.17 -41.04 13.81
CA THR A 221 11.05 -41.21 12.87
C THR A 221 9.88 -41.88 13.58
N PRO A 222 8.70 -41.27 13.64
CA PRO A 222 7.53 -41.79 14.33
C PRO A 222 6.86 -42.94 13.56
N ALA A 223 6.12 -43.80 14.25
CA ALA A 223 5.27 -44.79 13.57
C ALA A 223 4.01 -44.13 13.01
N VAL A 224 3.59 -44.57 11.85
CA VAL A 224 2.34 -44.17 11.18
C VAL A 224 1.32 -45.27 11.38
N LEU A 225 0.22 -44.92 12.02
CA LEU A 225 -0.95 -45.79 12.20
C LEU A 225 -1.92 -45.57 11.06
N ARG A 226 -2.24 -46.60 10.31
CA ARG A 226 -3.15 -46.51 9.17
C ARG A 226 -4.46 -47.23 9.47
N THR A 227 -5.57 -46.54 9.25
CA THR A 227 -6.92 -47.13 9.28
C THR A 227 -7.61 -46.97 7.92
N GLU A 228 -8.83 -47.48 7.76
CA GLU A 228 -9.65 -47.22 6.58
C GLU A 228 -10.09 -45.74 6.46
N ALA A 229 -10.12 -45.01 7.58
CA ALA A 229 -10.60 -43.63 7.61
C ALA A 229 -9.50 -42.58 7.42
N GLY A 230 -8.24 -42.91 7.68
CA GLY A 230 -7.14 -41.95 7.62
C GLY A 230 -5.86 -42.51 8.19
N SER A 231 -4.90 -41.62 8.40
CA SER A 231 -3.55 -41.93 8.92
C SER A 231 -3.25 -41.04 10.13
N TRP A 232 -2.59 -41.61 11.10
CA TRP A 232 -2.18 -40.92 12.32
C TRP A 232 -0.70 -41.13 12.60
N LEU A 233 -0.07 -40.09 13.06
CA LEU A 233 1.29 -40.16 13.60
C LEU A 233 1.18 -40.55 15.07
N ARG A 234 1.98 -41.55 15.50
CA ARG A 234 2.10 -41.91 16.92
C ARG A 234 3.27 -41.15 17.53
N THR A 235 3.01 -40.35 18.56
CA THR A 235 4.03 -39.59 19.28
C THR A 235 4.83 -40.48 20.21
N ALA A 236 6.00 -40.02 20.65
CA ALA A 236 6.81 -40.69 21.64
C ALA A 236 6.10 -40.85 23.01
N SER A 237 5.20 -39.93 23.34
CA SER A 237 4.35 -39.98 24.54
C SER A 237 3.20 -40.98 24.41
N GLY A 238 3.00 -41.60 23.26
CA GLY A 238 1.95 -42.56 22.98
C GLY A 238 0.61 -41.97 22.50
N GLY A 239 0.54 -40.65 22.38
CA GLY A 239 -0.62 -39.97 21.77
C GLY A 239 -0.63 -40.09 20.26
N VAL A 240 -1.75 -39.79 19.63
CA VAL A 240 -1.92 -39.83 18.18
C VAL A 240 -2.37 -38.50 17.65
N GLN A 241 -1.93 -38.18 16.43
CA GLN A 241 -2.32 -36.99 15.70
C GLN A 241 -2.63 -37.35 14.26
N GLU A 242 -3.76 -36.88 13.75
CA GLU A 242 -4.11 -37.08 12.35
C GLU A 242 -3.11 -36.38 11.43
N ILE A 243 -2.72 -37.06 10.34
CA ILE A 243 -1.82 -36.56 9.30
C ILE A 243 -2.45 -36.69 7.93
N THR A 244 -2.03 -35.84 7.00
CA THR A 244 -2.52 -35.92 5.62
C THR A 244 -1.92 -37.12 4.87
N SER A 245 -2.54 -37.44 3.73
CA SER A 245 -2.04 -38.52 2.85
C SER A 245 -0.63 -38.23 2.32
N LEU A 246 -0.31 -36.94 2.05
CA LEU A 246 1.01 -36.55 1.63
C LEU A 246 2.04 -36.73 2.76
N GLN A 247 1.71 -36.29 3.98
CA GLN A 247 2.56 -36.44 5.16
C GLN A 247 2.82 -37.95 5.46
N GLU A 248 1.76 -38.79 5.36
CA GLU A 248 1.94 -40.24 5.45
C GLU A 248 2.93 -40.75 4.42
N GLN A 249 2.75 -40.40 3.14
CA GLN A 249 3.63 -40.85 2.07
C GLN A 249 5.09 -40.42 2.33
N LEU A 250 5.31 -39.15 2.67
CA LEU A 250 6.64 -38.61 2.97
C LEU A 250 7.32 -39.33 4.14
N LEU A 251 6.57 -39.58 5.22
CA LEU A 251 7.09 -40.30 6.38
C LEU A 251 7.43 -41.76 6.04
N ILE A 252 6.60 -42.46 5.29
CA ILE A 252 6.87 -43.84 4.86
C ILE A 252 8.11 -43.90 3.94
N ASP A 253 8.19 -42.96 2.98
CA ASP A 253 9.36 -42.85 2.10
C ASP A 253 10.64 -42.53 2.89
N ALA A 254 10.51 -41.85 4.04
CA ALA A 254 11.62 -41.64 5.01
C ALA A 254 11.81 -42.78 6.02
N SER A 255 11.28 -43.97 5.70
CA SER A 255 11.41 -45.19 6.50
C SER A 255 10.62 -45.24 7.81
N ALA A 256 9.53 -44.47 7.92
CA ALA A 256 8.58 -44.61 9.01
C ALA A 256 7.90 -46.00 8.96
N GLN A 257 7.71 -46.60 10.13
CA GLN A 257 7.02 -47.87 10.22
C GLN A 257 5.49 -47.65 10.02
N ARG A 258 4.90 -48.30 9.04
CA ARG A 258 3.44 -48.33 8.86
C ARG A 258 2.83 -49.48 9.67
N ILE A 259 1.87 -49.19 10.50
CA ILE A 259 1.12 -50.16 11.30
C ILE A 259 -0.35 -50.03 10.94
N ASN A 260 -0.94 -51.07 10.38
CA ASN A 260 -2.37 -51.12 10.07
C ASN A 260 -3.15 -51.50 11.34
N ILE A 261 -4.10 -50.69 11.71
CA ILE A 261 -4.94 -50.88 12.88
C ILE A 261 -6.45 -50.63 12.51
N THR A 262 -7.34 -51.09 13.35
CA THR A 262 -8.75 -50.84 13.12
C THR A 262 -9.15 -49.43 13.60
N ARG A 263 -10.32 -48.97 13.13
CA ARG A 263 -10.91 -47.73 13.63
C ARG A 263 -11.26 -47.78 15.14
N ALA A 264 -11.57 -48.95 15.65
CA ALA A 264 -11.80 -49.14 17.08
C ALA A 264 -10.52 -48.99 17.90
N ASP A 265 -9.43 -49.51 17.37
CA ASP A 265 -8.12 -49.42 18.05
C ASP A 265 -7.64 -47.98 18.13
N ILE A 266 -7.76 -47.18 17.07
CA ILE A 266 -7.30 -45.76 17.09
C ILE A 266 -8.05 -44.95 18.16
N ALA A 267 -9.34 -45.26 18.38
CA ALA A 267 -10.14 -44.58 19.41
C ALA A 267 -9.69 -44.86 20.85
N THR A 268 -8.78 -45.81 21.05
CA THR A 268 -8.20 -46.12 22.39
C THR A 268 -6.95 -45.27 22.69
N TYR A 269 -6.38 -44.61 21.69
CA TYR A 269 -5.23 -43.77 21.90
C TYR A 269 -5.67 -42.35 22.29
N PRO A 270 -4.96 -41.71 23.24
CA PRO A 270 -5.19 -40.30 23.52
C PRO A 270 -4.73 -39.42 22.34
N ASP A 271 -5.34 -38.29 22.19
CA ASP A 271 -4.82 -37.28 21.26
C ASP A 271 -3.43 -36.78 21.71
N ALA A 272 -2.61 -36.38 20.77
CA ALA A 272 -1.31 -35.81 21.07
C ALA A 272 -1.48 -34.44 21.73
N ASP A 273 -0.94 -34.29 22.95
CA ASP A 273 -0.93 -33.04 23.69
C ASP A 273 0.49 -32.77 24.25
N PRO A 274 1.16 -31.68 23.82
CA PRO A 274 0.77 -30.77 22.71
C PRO A 274 0.82 -31.48 21.35
N PRO A 275 0.11 -30.99 20.34
CA PRO A 275 0.22 -31.51 18.98
C PRO A 275 1.63 -31.33 18.44
N VAL A 276 2.07 -32.26 17.61
CA VAL A 276 3.40 -32.22 16.97
C VAL A 276 3.33 -31.30 15.75
N GLU A 277 4.12 -30.23 15.75
CA GLU A 277 4.31 -29.40 14.58
C GLU A 277 5.21 -30.12 13.56
N LEU A 278 4.58 -30.74 12.56
CA LEU A 278 5.32 -31.35 11.46
C LEU A 278 5.81 -30.27 10.50
N GLN A 279 7.12 -30.20 10.31
CA GLN A 279 7.72 -29.33 9.28
C GLN A 279 7.67 -30.01 7.90
N LEU A 280 6.51 -30.55 7.54
CA LEU A 280 6.23 -31.26 6.28
C LEU A 280 5.00 -30.64 5.62
N PRO A 281 4.98 -30.59 4.27
CA PRO A 281 3.82 -30.05 3.55
C PRO A 281 2.59 -30.92 3.79
N GLU A 282 1.44 -30.26 3.92
CA GLU A 282 0.15 -30.96 4.13
C GLU A 282 -0.45 -31.47 2.83
N VAL A 283 -0.27 -30.72 1.75
CA VAL A 283 -0.77 -31.06 0.40
C VAL A 283 0.30 -30.79 -0.64
N ALA A 284 0.25 -31.51 -1.74
CA ALA A 284 1.07 -31.18 -2.91
C ALA A 284 0.44 -29.98 -3.61
N PRO A 285 1.21 -28.91 -3.85
CA PRO A 285 0.66 -27.69 -4.44
C PRO A 285 0.47 -27.83 -5.95
N THR A 286 -0.37 -26.96 -6.48
CA THR A 286 -0.41 -26.66 -7.92
C THR A 286 0.70 -25.65 -8.23
N TRP A 287 1.66 -26.05 -9.08
CA TRP A 287 2.79 -25.20 -9.41
C TRP A 287 2.38 -24.09 -10.39
N VAL A 288 2.59 -22.85 -9.98
CA VAL A 288 2.33 -21.66 -10.80
C VAL A 288 3.51 -21.43 -11.75
N ASP A 289 3.18 -21.18 -13.02
CA ASP A 289 4.16 -20.82 -14.02
C ASP A 289 4.43 -19.30 -14.01
N PRO A 290 5.65 -18.88 -13.66
CA PRO A 290 6.03 -17.45 -13.60
C PRO A 290 6.10 -16.78 -14.97
N GLU A 291 6.12 -17.54 -16.09
CA GLU A 291 6.04 -16.98 -17.43
C GLU A 291 4.59 -16.62 -17.80
N SER A 292 3.64 -17.36 -17.29
CA SER A 292 2.21 -17.12 -17.54
C SER A 292 1.59 -16.08 -16.62
N ARG A 293 2.14 -15.91 -15.40
CA ARG A 293 1.64 -15.01 -14.36
C ARG A 293 2.80 -14.34 -13.62
N ALA A 294 2.83 -13.01 -13.64
CA ALA A 294 3.85 -12.26 -12.88
C ALA A 294 3.77 -12.57 -11.38
N ILE A 295 4.91 -12.86 -10.79
CA ILE A 295 5.02 -13.10 -9.35
C ILE A 295 5.35 -11.77 -8.67
N CYS A 296 4.52 -11.38 -7.71
CA CYS A 296 4.67 -10.14 -6.96
C CYS A 296 4.93 -10.42 -5.48
N VAL A 297 5.80 -9.62 -4.88
CA VAL A 297 6.09 -9.64 -3.45
C VAL A 297 5.60 -8.35 -2.82
N SER A 298 4.81 -8.44 -1.77
CA SER A 298 4.30 -7.30 -1.01
C SER A 298 4.91 -7.25 0.40
N PRO A 299 4.91 -6.07 1.07
CA PRO A 299 5.44 -5.94 2.43
C PRO A 299 4.74 -6.82 3.47
N ASP A 300 3.50 -7.22 3.20
CA ASP A 300 2.71 -8.09 4.08
C ASP A 300 3.16 -9.56 4.03
N GLY A 301 4.22 -9.85 3.26
CA GLY A 301 4.93 -11.14 3.26
C GLY A 301 4.25 -12.25 2.45
N GLY A 302 3.20 -11.94 1.71
CA GLY A 302 2.60 -12.86 0.74
C GLY A 302 3.28 -12.74 -0.63
N GLY A 303 3.52 -13.87 -1.27
CA GLY A 303 3.98 -13.97 -2.64
C GLY A 303 2.82 -14.16 -3.61
#